data_b865089a217546a9fefc5413050cee0b
#
_entry.id   b865089a217546a9fefc5413050cee0b
#
_cell.length_a   1.000
_cell.length_b   1.000
_cell.length_c   1.000
_cell.angle_alpha   90.00
_cell.angle_beta   90.00
_cell.angle_gamma   90.00
#
_symmetry.space_group_name_H-M   'P 1'
#
loop_
_entity.id
_entity.type
_entity.pdbx_description
1 polymer ?
#
loop_
_entity_poly.entity_id
_entity_poly.type
_entity_poly.pdbx_seq_one_letter_code
_entity_poly.pdbx_strand_id
1 'polypeptide(L)'
;MQTRPGPGLHKIVVTDQDGGLGQFGGGAWLHDAALWPMDPSTGRPMLPIVMLTGLFLPTAYLPDDRVLTVFASIERSGGVDGRSSLRRLAVNQQGESDKLAQGHSKVLLHRRAAQEVCVGDSARLLGRHFIGLQPFDDHDMAEELEDEDSGAGMSKQLGRPCWLQDPIYMSPRYYFLAQFVEAELGRVDSGYAGLFGDGTGYLFADQRARKLGDGVAAGHFFIQFT
;
A
#
# COMPACT_ATOMS: atom_id res chain seq x y z
N MET A 1 1.81 23.81 9.67
CA MET A 1 1.83 23.71 8.20
C MET A 1 2.50 22.37 7.88
N GLN A 2 1.77 21.45 7.29
CA GLN A 2 2.34 20.15 6.93
C GLN A 2 3.29 20.34 5.75
N THR A 3 4.52 19.84 5.86
CA THR A 3 5.56 20.02 4.84
C THR A 3 5.84 18.67 4.16
N ARG A 4 6.14 18.73 2.86
CA ARG A 4 6.61 17.55 2.12
C ARG A 4 7.96 17.08 2.67
N PRO A 5 8.26 15.76 2.57
CA PRO A 5 9.60 15.26 2.89
C PRO A 5 10.65 15.95 2.01
N GLY A 6 11.87 16.00 2.50
CA GLY A 6 13.02 16.45 1.70
C GLY A 6 13.30 15.53 0.51
N PRO A 7 14.21 15.90 -0.40
CA PRO A 7 14.67 15.01 -1.46
C PRO A 7 15.43 13.82 -0.87
N GLY A 8 15.39 12.68 -1.56
CA GLY A 8 16.07 11.45 -1.15
C GLY A 8 15.10 10.30 -0.86
N LEU A 9 15.64 9.17 -0.46
CA LEU A 9 14.91 7.99 -0.05
C LEU A 9 14.57 8.05 1.43
N HIS A 10 13.41 7.51 1.79
CA HIS A 10 12.93 7.53 3.17
C HIS A 10 12.38 6.17 3.58
N LYS A 11 12.70 5.75 4.79
CA LYS A 11 11.99 4.68 5.48
C LYS A 11 10.59 5.15 5.83
N ILE A 12 9.62 4.26 5.67
CA ILE A 12 8.27 4.45 6.18
C ILE A 12 8.23 3.92 7.61
N VAL A 13 7.84 4.76 8.54
CA VAL A 13 7.70 4.39 9.94
C VAL A 13 6.26 4.59 10.39
N VAL A 14 5.84 3.79 11.36
CA VAL A 14 4.53 3.94 12.00
C VAL A 14 4.64 4.92 13.15
N THR A 15 3.70 5.86 13.25
CA THR A 15 3.68 6.90 14.28
C THR A 15 2.25 7.15 14.78
N ASP A 16 2.13 7.64 16.01
CA ASP A 16 0.85 8.07 16.60
C ASP A 16 0.49 9.51 16.22
N GLN A 17 1.41 10.25 15.59
CA GLN A 17 1.20 11.64 15.19
C GLN A 17 0.80 11.73 13.72
N ASP A 18 -0.34 12.40 13.45
CA ASP A 18 -0.77 12.67 12.08
C ASP A 18 0.11 13.78 11.45
N GLY A 19 1.12 13.34 10.70
CA GLY A 19 1.97 14.20 9.87
C GLY A 19 1.33 14.59 8.54
N GLY A 20 0.10 14.13 8.25
CA GLY A 20 -0.59 14.41 7.00
C GLY A 20 -0.09 13.62 5.79
N LEU A 21 0.83 12.68 5.97
CA LEU A 21 1.41 11.87 4.88
C LEU A 21 0.48 10.74 4.45
N GLY A 22 -0.30 10.21 5.39
CA GLY A 22 -1.21 9.09 5.20
C GLY A 22 -1.38 8.26 6.45
N GLN A 23 -2.06 7.13 6.30
CA GLN A 23 -2.33 6.20 7.39
C GLN A 23 -2.32 4.75 6.91
N PHE A 24 -2.02 3.85 7.83
CA PHE A 24 -2.32 2.43 7.72
C PHE A 24 -3.65 2.14 8.40
N GLY A 25 -4.44 1.21 7.86
CA GLY A 25 -5.70 0.78 8.45
C GLY A 25 -6.73 1.88 8.66
N GLY A 26 -7.64 1.66 9.61
CA GLY A 26 -8.81 2.52 9.80
C GLY A 26 -9.86 2.31 8.72
N GLY A 27 -10.83 3.20 8.62
CA GLY A 27 -11.76 3.30 7.52
C GLY A 27 -11.13 4.00 6.30
N ALA A 28 -11.94 4.22 5.27
CA ALA A 28 -11.52 4.97 4.10
C ALA A 28 -12.14 6.37 4.08
N TRP A 29 -11.38 7.37 3.65
CA TRP A 29 -11.83 8.77 3.54
C TRP A 29 -12.54 9.02 2.20
N LEU A 30 -13.52 8.15 1.89
CA LEU A 30 -14.32 8.21 0.66
C LEU A 30 -15.46 9.22 0.79
N HIS A 31 -15.61 10.11 -0.19
CA HIS A 31 -16.74 11.02 -0.26
C HIS A 31 -18.04 10.33 -0.69
N ASP A 32 -17.92 9.16 -1.32
CA ASP A 32 -19.03 8.30 -1.72
C ASP A 32 -18.71 6.84 -1.33
N ALA A 33 -19.51 6.26 -0.44
CA ALA A 33 -19.35 4.88 -0.01
C ALA A 33 -19.54 3.86 -1.15
N ALA A 34 -20.20 4.23 -2.24
CA ALA A 34 -20.33 3.38 -3.42
C ALA A 34 -18.98 3.14 -4.14
N LEU A 35 -17.98 3.97 -3.88
CA LEU A 35 -16.61 3.76 -4.37
C LEU A 35 -15.85 2.66 -3.64
N TRP A 36 -16.38 2.16 -2.51
CA TRP A 36 -15.72 1.10 -1.74
C TRP A 36 -15.63 -0.18 -2.55
N PRO A 37 -14.41 -0.70 -2.81
CA PRO A 37 -14.26 -1.88 -3.65
C PRO A 37 -14.77 -3.15 -2.95
N MET A 38 -15.37 -4.03 -3.73
CA MET A 38 -15.83 -5.33 -3.29
C MET A 38 -14.90 -6.43 -3.82
N ASP A 39 -14.62 -7.43 -3.00
CA ASP A 39 -13.87 -8.62 -3.41
C ASP A 39 -14.65 -9.33 -4.53
N PRO A 40 -14.05 -9.54 -5.71
CA PRO A 40 -14.72 -10.15 -6.85
C PRO A 40 -15.13 -11.61 -6.62
N SER A 41 -14.48 -12.31 -5.68
CA SER A 41 -14.78 -13.72 -5.39
C SER A 41 -15.88 -13.91 -4.37
N THR A 42 -16.01 -12.98 -3.40
CA THR A 42 -16.92 -13.15 -2.26
C THR A 42 -18.03 -12.10 -2.19
N GLY A 43 -17.89 -11.00 -2.95
CA GLY A 43 -18.79 -9.85 -2.86
C GLY A 43 -18.70 -9.10 -1.52
N ARG A 44 -17.71 -9.39 -0.68
CA ARG A 44 -17.50 -8.69 0.59
C ARG A 44 -16.69 -7.41 0.39
N PRO A 45 -16.88 -6.37 1.22
CA PRO A 45 -16.03 -5.18 1.20
C PRO A 45 -14.56 -5.53 1.42
N MET A 46 -13.66 -4.99 0.58
CA MET A 46 -12.22 -5.11 0.76
C MET A 46 -11.76 -4.33 1.99
N LEU A 47 -10.61 -4.71 2.55
CA LEU A 47 -9.98 -3.96 3.64
C LEU A 47 -9.15 -2.79 3.08
N PRO A 48 -9.31 -1.57 3.62
CA PRO A 48 -8.35 -0.49 3.39
C PRO A 48 -7.06 -0.79 4.14
N ILE A 49 -5.95 -0.88 3.42
CA ILE A 49 -4.63 -1.25 3.96
C ILE A 49 -3.83 0.01 4.28
N VAL A 50 -3.73 0.91 3.30
CA VAL A 50 -2.97 2.15 3.42
C VAL A 50 -3.63 3.25 2.59
N MET A 51 -3.66 4.46 3.13
CA MET A 51 -4.02 5.68 2.41
C MET A 51 -2.80 6.61 2.38
N LEU A 52 -2.49 7.14 1.21
CA LEU A 52 -1.39 8.08 0.97
C LEU A 52 -1.94 9.41 0.45
N THR A 53 -1.46 10.52 1.02
CA THR A 53 -1.84 11.86 0.58
C THR A 53 -0.88 12.38 -0.49
N GLY A 54 -1.20 13.53 -1.10
CA GLY A 54 -0.29 14.23 -2.00
C GLY A 54 1.01 14.70 -1.34
N LEU A 55 1.10 14.71 -0.01
CA LEU A 55 2.31 15.08 0.75
C LEU A 55 3.29 13.90 0.92
N PHE A 56 2.87 12.67 0.65
CA PHE A 56 3.70 11.48 0.87
C PHE A 56 5.02 11.51 0.08
N LEU A 57 5.04 12.08 -1.13
CA LEU A 57 6.26 12.21 -1.92
C LEU A 57 6.86 13.63 -1.85
N PRO A 58 8.18 13.76 -2.06
CA PRO A 58 8.86 15.06 -2.14
C PRO A 58 8.28 15.98 -3.22
N THR A 59 7.80 15.40 -4.31
CA THR A 59 7.19 16.11 -5.44
C THR A 59 5.68 15.91 -5.47
N ALA A 60 4.95 16.88 -6.02
CA ALA A 60 3.50 16.77 -6.16
C ALA A 60 3.13 15.71 -7.21
N TYR A 61 2.73 14.52 -6.76
CA TYR A 61 2.27 13.41 -7.62
C TYR A 61 0.74 13.28 -7.67
N LEU A 62 0.05 13.88 -6.74
CA LEU A 62 -1.42 13.97 -6.69
C LEU A 62 -1.86 15.43 -6.57
N PRO A 63 -3.09 15.77 -6.99
CA PRO A 63 -3.77 16.98 -6.56
C PRO A 63 -3.93 17.01 -5.03
N ASP A 64 -3.93 18.20 -4.43
CA ASP A 64 -3.93 18.37 -2.96
C ASP A 64 -5.22 17.86 -2.30
N ASP A 65 -6.35 17.83 -3.04
CA ASP A 65 -7.64 17.33 -2.57
C ASP A 65 -7.82 15.83 -2.73
N ARG A 66 -6.79 15.10 -3.22
CA ARG A 66 -6.89 13.68 -3.53
C ARG A 66 -5.90 12.83 -2.75
N VAL A 67 -6.31 11.57 -2.59
CA VAL A 67 -5.53 10.54 -1.93
C VAL A 67 -5.55 9.26 -2.75
N LEU A 68 -4.52 8.43 -2.56
CA LEU A 68 -4.50 7.04 -3.00
C LEU A 68 -4.84 6.14 -1.81
N THR A 69 -5.87 5.31 -1.94
CA THR A 69 -6.17 4.28 -0.95
C THR A 69 -6.00 2.90 -1.57
N VAL A 70 -5.21 2.07 -0.92
CA VAL A 70 -5.03 0.65 -1.27
C VAL A 70 -6.08 -0.15 -0.52
N PHE A 71 -6.90 -0.87 -1.27
CA PHE A 71 -7.83 -1.86 -0.77
C PHE A 71 -7.36 -3.25 -1.18
N ALA A 72 -7.57 -4.25 -0.31
CA ALA A 72 -7.21 -5.63 -0.61
C ALA A 72 -8.24 -6.62 -0.06
N SER A 73 -8.43 -7.72 -0.80
CA SER A 73 -9.28 -8.84 -0.45
C SER A 73 -8.57 -9.76 0.55
N ILE A 74 -8.44 -9.33 1.81
CA ILE A 74 -7.77 -10.09 2.85
C ILE A 74 -8.79 -10.60 3.86
N GLU A 75 -8.80 -11.92 4.09
CA GLU A 75 -9.55 -12.58 5.15
C GLU A 75 -8.65 -12.77 6.37
N ARG A 76 -8.96 -12.06 7.46
CA ARG A 76 -8.17 -12.09 8.69
C ARG A 76 -8.45 -13.31 9.59
N SER A 77 -9.51 -14.07 9.31
CA SER A 77 -9.77 -15.34 9.99
C SER A 77 -8.67 -16.35 9.62
N GLY A 78 -7.99 -16.87 10.61
CA GLY A 78 -7.02 -17.96 10.43
C GLY A 78 -7.69 -19.17 9.72
N GLY A 79 -6.88 -19.96 9.01
CA GLY A 79 -7.34 -21.17 8.34
C GLY A 79 -7.27 -21.11 6.81
N VAL A 80 -8.03 -21.96 6.16
CA VAL A 80 -7.98 -22.17 4.69
C VAL A 80 -8.37 -20.90 3.92
N ASP A 81 -9.36 -20.16 4.40
CA ASP A 81 -9.86 -18.96 3.72
C ASP A 81 -8.85 -17.79 3.76
N GLY A 82 -8.15 -17.62 4.88
CA GLY A 82 -7.10 -16.62 5.01
C GLY A 82 -5.96 -16.87 4.03
N ARG A 83 -5.45 -18.09 3.97
CA ARG A 83 -4.40 -18.49 3.01
C ARG A 83 -4.85 -18.35 1.56
N SER A 84 -6.10 -18.67 1.25
CA SER A 84 -6.66 -18.53 -0.10
C SER A 84 -6.71 -17.05 -0.52
N SER A 85 -7.09 -16.14 0.38
CA SER A 85 -7.10 -14.70 0.07
C SER A 85 -5.70 -14.17 -0.22
N LEU A 86 -4.71 -14.53 0.59
CA LEU A 86 -3.31 -14.15 0.37
C LEU A 86 -2.77 -14.66 -0.98
N ARG A 87 -3.04 -15.93 -1.33
CA ARG A 87 -2.62 -16.50 -2.62
C ARG A 87 -3.20 -15.77 -3.83
N ARG A 88 -4.41 -15.19 -3.72
CA ARG A 88 -5.01 -14.39 -4.79
C ARG A 88 -4.31 -13.03 -4.96
N LEU A 89 -3.78 -12.47 -3.88
CA LEU A 89 -3.03 -11.22 -3.87
C LEU A 89 -1.55 -11.40 -4.22
N ALA A 90 -1.01 -12.61 -4.02
CA ALA A 90 0.41 -12.87 -4.21
C ALA A 90 0.78 -12.95 -5.69
N VAL A 91 1.86 -12.23 -6.03
CA VAL A 91 2.54 -12.30 -7.33
C VAL A 91 4.01 -12.60 -7.03
N ASN A 92 4.35 -13.89 -6.95
CA ASN A 92 5.70 -14.34 -6.56
C ASN A 92 6.65 -14.48 -7.77
N GLN A 93 6.12 -14.52 -8.98
CA GLN A 93 6.88 -14.62 -10.22
C GLN A 93 6.18 -13.88 -11.37
N GLN A 94 6.93 -13.47 -12.37
CA GLN A 94 6.40 -12.69 -13.50
C GLN A 94 5.22 -13.37 -14.21
N GLY A 95 5.22 -14.69 -14.30
CA GLY A 95 4.13 -15.48 -14.90
C GLY A 95 2.78 -15.37 -14.16
N GLU A 96 2.78 -14.85 -12.94
CA GLU A 96 1.57 -14.63 -12.14
C GLU A 96 0.98 -13.22 -12.26
N SER A 97 1.59 -12.34 -13.06
CA SER A 97 1.19 -10.94 -13.21
C SER A 97 -0.27 -10.73 -13.65
N ASP A 98 -0.87 -11.71 -14.32
CA ASP A 98 -2.30 -11.70 -14.68
C ASP A 98 -3.23 -11.61 -13.46
N LYS A 99 -2.77 -12.03 -12.28
CA LYS A 99 -3.53 -11.86 -11.02
C LYS A 99 -3.82 -10.40 -10.70
N LEU A 100 -2.97 -9.46 -11.13
CA LEU A 100 -3.18 -8.03 -10.94
C LEU A 100 -4.48 -7.53 -11.59
N ALA A 101 -4.91 -8.18 -12.68
CA ALA A 101 -6.15 -7.85 -13.39
C ALA A 101 -7.39 -8.50 -12.76
N GLN A 102 -7.24 -9.47 -11.85
CA GLN A 102 -8.37 -10.18 -11.23
C GLN A 102 -9.13 -9.33 -10.22
N GLY A 103 -8.57 -8.18 -9.80
CA GLY A 103 -9.26 -7.20 -8.98
C GLY A 103 -9.33 -7.53 -7.48
N HIS A 104 -8.45 -8.42 -6.96
CA HIS A 104 -8.34 -8.73 -5.52
C HIS A 104 -7.61 -7.66 -4.72
N SER A 105 -7.01 -6.69 -5.38
CA SER A 105 -6.56 -5.43 -4.80
C SER A 105 -6.99 -4.27 -5.68
N LYS A 106 -7.12 -3.08 -5.08
CA LYS A 106 -7.43 -1.86 -5.81
C LYS A 106 -6.70 -0.68 -5.20
N VAL A 107 -5.93 0.01 -6.03
CA VAL A 107 -5.32 1.30 -5.71
C VAL A 107 -6.26 2.38 -6.25
N LEU A 108 -7.08 2.95 -5.37
CA LEU A 108 -8.13 3.88 -5.73
C LEU A 108 -7.66 5.32 -5.55
N LEU A 109 -7.69 6.12 -6.61
CA LEU A 109 -7.53 7.57 -6.54
C LEU A 109 -8.90 8.21 -6.30
N HIS A 110 -9.04 8.96 -5.21
CA HIS A 110 -10.31 9.61 -4.89
C HIS A 110 -10.11 10.93 -4.14
N ARG A 111 -11.15 11.76 -4.11
CA ARG A 111 -11.19 12.93 -3.23
C ARG A 111 -11.20 12.49 -1.78
N ARG A 112 -10.44 13.20 -0.95
CA ARG A 112 -10.45 12.97 0.48
C ARG A 112 -11.70 13.59 1.09
N ALA A 113 -12.53 12.77 1.74
CA ALA A 113 -13.66 13.24 2.54
C ALA A 113 -13.19 13.89 3.86
N ALA A 114 -14.09 14.60 4.53
CA ALA A 114 -13.81 15.16 5.85
C ALA A 114 -13.86 14.11 6.97
N GLN A 115 -14.50 12.97 6.73
CA GLN A 115 -14.66 11.89 7.69
C GLN A 115 -14.40 10.54 7.05
N GLU A 116 -13.89 9.60 7.84
CA GLU A 116 -13.79 8.20 7.46
C GLU A 116 -15.16 7.58 7.34
N VAL A 117 -15.30 6.69 6.39
CA VAL A 117 -16.44 5.77 6.26
C VAL A 117 -15.96 4.34 6.44
N CYS A 118 -16.86 3.46 6.85
CA CYS A 118 -16.67 2.02 6.90
C CYS A 118 -17.84 1.36 6.19
N VAL A 119 -17.54 0.46 5.26
CA VAL A 119 -18.56 -0.37 4.60
C VAL A 119 -18.43 -1.79 5.12
N GLY A 120 -19.53 -2.33 5.66
CA GLY A 120 -19.58 -3.64 6.29
C GLY A 120 -19.23 -3.62 7.77
N ASP A 121 -18.61 -4.70 8.25
CA ASP A 121 -18.29 -4.88 9.67
C ASP A 121 -17.00 -4.12 10.06
N SER A 122 -17.16 -3.10 10.91
CA SER A 122 -16.03 -2.29 11.39
C SER A 122 -15.02 -3.09 12.24
N ALA A 123 -15.45 -4.20 12.88
CA ALA A 123 -14.56 -5.06 13.64
C ALA A 123 -13.49 -5.76 12.76
N ARG A 124 -13.70 -5.80 11.46
CA ARG A 124 -12.72 -6.33 10.49
C ARG A 124 -11.64 -5.33 10.13
N LEU A 125 -11.82 -4.05 10.38
CA LEU A 125 -10.81 -3.04 10.06
C LEU A 125 -9.52 -3.28 10.86
N LEU A 126 -8.41 -2.92 10.23
CA LEU A 126 -7.11 -2.82 10.91
C LEU A 126 -7.09 -1.62 11.84
N GLY A 127 -6.32 -1.68 12.92
CA GLY A 127 -6.06 -0.52 13.75
C GLY A 127 -5.52 0.65 12.92
N ARG A 128 -5.92 1.88 13.22
CA ARG A 128 -5.39 3.04 12.49
C ARG A 128 -4.07 3.49 13.11
N HIS A 129 -3.06 3.64 12.25
CA HIS A 129 -1.76 4.24 12.57
C HIS A 129 -1.36 5.24 11.50
N PHE A 130 -0.63 6.28 11.85
CA PHE A 130 -0.18 7.27 10.88
C PHE A 130 1.18 6.93 10.28
N ILE A 131 1.43 7.48 9.10
CA ILE A 131 2.69 7.31 8.38
C ILE A 131 3.63 8.45 8.77
N GLY A 132 4.84 8.09 9.21
CA GLY A 132 5.99 8.94 9.30
C GLY A 132 7.05 8.57 8.27
N LEU A 133 7.99 9.46 8.01
CA LEU A 133 9.11 9.23 7.12
C LEU A 133 10.41 9.59 7.83
N GLN A 134 11.43 8.74 7.68
CA GLN A 134 12.78 8.96 8.17
C GLN A 134 13.74 8.91 6.98
N PRO A 135 14.62 9.89 6.77
CA PRO A 135 15.64 9.80 5.72
C PRO A 135 16.47 8.54 5.87
N PHE A 136 16.90 7.96 4.75
CA PHE A 136 17.88 6.89 4.76
C PHE A 136 19.18 7.40 5.39
N ASP A 137 19.76 6.60 6.26
CA ASP A 137 21.14 6.78 6.72
C ASP A 137 22.14 6.09 5.76
N ASP A 138 23.44 6.16 6.09
CA ASP A 138 24.48 5.58 5.26
C ASP A 138 24.38 4.05 5.12
N HIS A 139 23.87 3.37 6.15
CA HIS A 139 23.64 1.92 6.12
C HIS A 139 22.48 1.57 5.20
N ASP A 140 21.35 2.27 5.34
CA ASP A 140 20.18 2.08 4.48
C ASP A 140 20.52 2.31 3.00
N MET A 141 21.34 3.34 2.74
CA MET A 141 21.82 3.63 1.38
C MET A 141 22.75 2.56 0.84
N ALA A 142 23.61 2.00 1.69
CA ALA A 142 24.48 0.89 1.30
C ALA A 142 23.66 -0.35 0.93
N GLU A 143 22.68 -0.74 1.75
CA GLU A 143 21.75 -1.83 1.44
C GLU A 143 20.97 -1.60 0.14
N GLU A 144 20.49 -0.35 -0.08
CA GLU A 144 19.76 -0.01 -1.30
C GLU A 144 20.62 -0.19 -2.56
N LEU A 145 21.94 -0.01 -2.48
CA LEU A 145 22.86 -0.04 -3.60
C LEU A 145 23.63 -1.37 -3.74
N GLU A 146 23.65 -2.21 -2.71
CA GLU A 146 24.49 -3.41 -2.64
C GLU A 146 24.11 -4.47 -3.69
N ASP A 147 22.81 -4.62 -3.96
CA ASP A 147 22.27 -5.61 -4.88
C ASP A 147 21.70 -4.92 -6.12
N GLU A 148 22.11 -5.32 -7.32
CA GLU A 148 21.58 -4.79 -8.58
C GLU A 148 20.11 -5.14 -8.79
N ASP A 149 19.66 -6.30 -8.28
CA ASP A 149 18.30 -6.82 -8.47
C ASP A 149 17.35 -6.52 -7.32
N SER A 150 17.88 -6.11 -6.18
CA SER A 150 17.10 -5.87 -4.96
C SER A 150 17.51 -4.55 -4.30
N GLY A 151 16.59 -3.95 -3.56
CA GLY A 151 16.83 -2.76 -2.76
C GLY A 151 16.84 -3.09 -1.27
N ALA A 152 16.90 -2.08 -0.41
CA ALA A 152 16.84 -2.25 1.04
C ALA A 152 15.53 -2.91 1.47
N GLY A 153 15.64 -3.96 2.33
CA GLY A 153 14.56 -4.83 2.78
C GLY A 153 13.68 -4.26 3.90
N MET A 154 13.31 -2.99 3.82
CA MET A 154 12.51 -2.27 4.81
C MET A 154 11.26 -1.66 4.17
N SER A 155 10.31 -1.20 4.99
CA SER A 155 9.22 -0.36 4.49
C SER A 155 9.78 0.99 4.04
N LYS A 156 9.58 1.34 2.77
CA LYS A 156 10.17 2.55 2.17
C LYS A 156 9.33 3.13 1.05
N GLN A 157 9.57 4.42 0.77
CA GLN A 157 9.05 5.09 -0.41
C GLN A 157 10.14 5.20 -1.49
N LEU A 158 9.76 4.98 -2.75
CA LEU A 158 10.66 5.10 -3.89
C LEU A 158 11.89 4.16 -3.82
N GLY A 159 12.92 4.43 -4.63
CA GLY A 159 14.06 3.53 -4.75
C GLY A 159 13.74 2.29 -5.58
N ARG A 160 14.42 1.19 -5.26
CA ARG A 160 14.21 -0.10 -5.91
C ARG A 160 13.34 -1.00 -5.01
N PRO A 161 12.41 -1.79 -5.58
CA PRO A 161 11.73 -2.81 -4.80
C PRO A 161 12.73 -3.85 -4.25
N CYS A 162 12.65 -4.18 -2.96
CA CYS A 162 13.36 -5.34 -2.42
C CYS A 162 12.47 -6.58 -2.59
N TRP A 163 12.74 -7.35 -3.62
CA TRP A 163 11.93 -8.51 -3.97
C TRP A 163 12.17 -9.68 -3.00
N LEU A 164 11.11 -10.20 -2.40
CA LEU A 164 11.18 -11.44 -1.61
C LEU A 164 11.21 -12.70 -2.48
N GLN A 165 10.69 -12.60 -3.68
CA GLN A 165 10.63 -13.64 -4.69
C GLN A 165 11.17 -13.05 -6.01
N ASP A 166 10.74 -13.56 -7.16
CA ASP A 166 11.19 -13.05 -8.44
C ASP A 166 10.81 -11.58 -8.66
N PRO A 167 11.64 -10.79 -9.35
CA PRO A 167 11.31 -9.45 -9.79
C PRO A 167 10.04 -9.42 -10.66
N ILE A 168 9.15 -8.45 -10.39
CA ILE A 168 7.94 -8.24 -11.17
C ILE A 168 8.07 -6.96 -12.00
N TYR A 169 8.21 -7.13 -13.30
CA TYR A 169 8.37 -6.01 -14.23
C TYR A 169 7.01 -5.43 -14.61
N MET A 170 6.77 -4.23 -14.14
CA MET A 170 5.55 -3.49 -14.44
C MET A 170 5.67 -2.76 -15.78
N SER A 171 4.52 -2.55 -16.44
CA SER A 171 4.47 -1.66 -17.60
C SER A 171 5.08 -0.29 -17.26
N PRO A 172 5.78 0.39 -18.20
CA PRO A 172 6.34 1.74 -17.97
C PRO A 172 5.32 2.80 -17.53
N ARG A 173 4.04 2.49 -17.62
CA ARG A 173 2.96 3.33 -17.07
C ARG A 173 3.00 3.43 -15.55
N TYR A 174 3.53 2.41 -14.89
CA TYR A 174 3.55 2.32 -13.43
C TYR A 174 4.98 2.43 -12.91
N TYR A 175 5.15 3.16 -11.82
CA TYR A 175 6.42 3.25 -11.12
C TYR A 175 6.26 2.72 -9.69
N PHE A 176 7.32 2.18 -9.15
CA PHE A 176 7.38 1.77 -7.76
C PHE A 176 7.19 2.99 -6.85
N LEU A 177 6.16 2.97 -6.02
CA LEU A 177 5.85 4.06 -5.10
C LEU A 177 6.32 3.74 -3.68
N ALA A 178 6.06 2.53 -3.20
CA ALA A 178 6.39 2.11 -1.85
C ALA A 178 6.35 0.58 -1.71
N GLN A 179 7.04 0.09 -0.69
CA GLN A 179 6.85 -1.26 -0.14
C GLN A 179 6.57 -1.18 1.35
N PHE A 180 5.86 -2.19 1.87
CA PHE A 180 5.46 -2.30 3.27
C PHE A 180 5.80 -3.69 3.78
N VAL A 181 6.72 -3.77 4.73
CA VAL A 181 7.15 -5.03 5.34
C VAL A 181 6.22 -5.36 6.50
N GLU A 182 5.55 -6.52 6.45
CA GLU A 182 4.58 -6.91 7.47
C GLU A 182 5.17 -6.93 8.87
N ALA A 183 6.37 -7.48 9.02
CA ALA A 183 7.02 -7.59 10.33
C ALA A 183 7.22 -6.24 11.02
N GLU A 184 7.39 -5.14 10.28
CA GLU A 184 7.50 -3.80 10.84
C GLU A 184 6.15 -3.29 11.33
N LEU A 185 5.08 -3.50 10.57
CA LEU A 185 3.72 -3.17 10.97
C LEU A 185 3.26 -3.99 12.17
N GLY A 186 3.53 -5.30 12.16
CA GLY A 186 3.16 -6.23 13.22
C GLY A 186 3.85 -5.97 14.56
N ARG A 187 5.04 -5.34 14.55
CA ARG A 187 5.72 -4.92 15.81
C ARG A 187 4.99 -3.77 16.49
N VAL A 188 4.32 -2.92 15.74
CA VAL A 188 3.56 -1.77 16.28
C VAL A 188 2.18 -2.21 16.73
N ASP A 189 1.51 -3.01 15.90
CA ASP A 189 0.17 -3.52 16.18
C ASP A 189 0.06 -4.97 15.69
N SER A 190 -0.11 -5.90 16.63
CA SER A 190 -0.29 -7.33 16.33
C SER A 190 -1.50 -7.62 15.43
N GLY A 191 -2.44 -6.69 15.30
CA GLY A 191 -3.53 -6.76 14.34
C GLY A 191 -3.09 -6.80 12.89
N TYR A 192 -1.84 -6.44 12.59
CA TYR A 192 -1.23 -6.53 11.24
C TYR A 192 -0.50 -7.85 10.99
N ALA A 193 -0.31 -8.68 12.00
CA ALA A 193 0.34 -9.98 11.82
C ALA A 193 -0.46 -10.87 10.87
N GLY A 194 0.21 -11.50 9.92
CA GLY A 194 -0.40 -12.35 8.88
C GLY A 194 -1.09 -11.56 7.75
N LEU A 195 -0.99 -10.24 7.72
CA LEU A 195 -1.62 -9.38 6.71
C LEU A 195 -1.10 -9.67 5.29
N PHE A 196 0.20 -9.95 5.17
CA PHE A 196 0.87 -10.28 3.91
C PHE A 196 1.49 -11.69 3.92
N GLY A 197 1.14 -12.53 4.91
CA GLY A 197 1.68 -13.88 5.07
C GLY A 197 3.16 -13.93 5.41
N ASP A 198 3.59 -13.09 6.35
CA ASP A 198 4.98 -12.82 6.73
C ASP A 198 5.83 -12.24 5.57
N GLY A 199 5.17 -11.54 4.67
CA GLY A 199 5.74 -11.02 3.44
C GLY A 199 5.81 -9.50 3.34
N THR A 200 5.88 -9.03 2.11
CA THR A 200 5.97 -7.62 1.74
C THR A 200 4.88 -7.24 0.74
N GLY A 201 4.22 -6.12 1.00
CA GLY A 201 3.29 -5.51 0.06
C GLY A 201 3.99 -4.48 -0.82
N TYR A 202 3.77 -4.54 -2.13
CA TYR A 202 4.36 -3.63 -3.13
C TYR A 202 3.29 -2.77 -3.76
N LEU A 203 3.52 -1.47 -3.76
CA LEU A 203 2.62 -0.47 -4.35
C LEU A 203 3.29 0.19 -5.55
N PHE A 204 2.64 0.06 -6.70
CA PHE A 204 3.00 0.74 -7.94
C PHE A 204 1.92 1.74 -8.31
N ALA A 205 2.29 2.99 -8.58
CA ALA A 205 1.36 4.06 -8.93
C ALA A 205 1.42 4.38 -10.43
N ASP A 206 0.26 4.78 -10.98
CA ASP A 206 0.17 5.27 -12.36
C ASP A 206 0.87 6.64 -12.48
N GLN A 207 1.81 6.78 -13.39
CA GLN A 207 2.51 8.04 -13.66
C GLN A 207 1.56 9.19 -14.04
N ARG A 208 0.34 8.85 -14.48
CA ARG A 208 -0.69 9.82 -14.87
C ARG A 208 -1.66 10.14 -13.72
N ALA A 209 -1.41 9.64 -12.49
CA ALA A 209 -2.33 9.80 -11.35
C ALA A 209 -2.83 11.23 -11.20
N ARG A 210 -1.96 12.22 -11.42
CA ARG A 210 -2.30 13.65 -11.38
C ARG A 210 -3.36 14.10 -12.39
N LYS A 211 -3.51 13.36 -13.51
CA LYS A 211 -4.43 13.66 -14.61
C LYS A 211 -5.66 12.77 -14.61
N LEU A 212 -5.71 11.76 -13.74
CA LEU A 212 -6.81 10.82 -13.68
C LEU A 212 -8.03 11.46 -13.00
N GLY A 213 -9.20 10.94 -13.33
CA GLY A 213 -10.46 11.31 -12.69
C GLY A 213 -10.55 10.85 -11.23
N ASP A 214 -11.65 11.19 -10.60
CA ASP A 214 -12.01 10.74 -9.26
C ASP A 214 -12.62 9.33 -9.30
N GLY A 215 -12.38 8.53 -8.27
CA GLY A 215 -12.94 7.17 -8.16
C GLY A 215 -12.35 6.14 -9.12
N VAL A 216 -11.17 6.37 -9.68
CA VAL A 216 -10.54 5.46 -10.66
C VAL A 216 -9.37 4.69 -10.08
N ALA A 217 -9.07 3.53 -10.68
CA ALA A 217 -7.87 2.77 -10.36
C ALA A 217 -6.62 3.53 -10.86
N ALA A 218 -5.65 3.76 -9.99
CA ALA A 218 -4.45 4.54 -10.26
C ALA A 218 -3.16 3.81 -9.86
N GLY A 219 -3.14 2.49 -9.91
CA GLY A 219 -1.97 1.69 -9.59
C GLY A 219 -2.28 0.22 -9.42
N HIS A 220 -1.27 -0.50 -8.96
CA HIS A 220 -1.36 -1.91 -8.58
C HIS A 220 -0.78 -2.10 -7.18
N PHE A 221 -1.39 -3.00 -6.44
CA PHE A 221 -0.87 -3.49 -5.18
C PHE A 221 -0.90 -5.01 -5.19
N PHE A 222 0.18 -5.63 -4.76
CA PHE A 222 0.29 -7.07 -4.59
C PHE A 222 1.27 -7.38 -3.46
N ILE A 223 1.31 -8.64 -3.05
CA ILE A 223 2.22 -9.10 -2.01
C ILE A 223 3.17 -10.16 -2.58
N GLN A 224 4.33 -10.31 -1.95
CA GLN A 224 5.18 -11.49 -2.06
C GLN A 224 5.38 -12.07 -0.67
N PHE A 225 5.38 -13.38 -0.56
CA PHE A 225 5.67 -14.11 0.68
C PHE A 225 6.33 -15.45 0.38
N THR A 226 6.98 -16.05 1.36
CA THR A 226 7.69 -17.34 1.24
C THR A 226 6.78 -18.54 1.49
#